data_8ac7f31abf95a89054477555110f0392
#
_entry.id   8ac7f31abf95a89054477555110f0392
#
_cell.length_a   1.000
_cell.length_b   1.000
_cell.length_c   1.000
_cell.angle_alpha   90.00
_cell.angle_beta   90.00
_cell.angle_gamma   90.00
#
_symmetry.space_group_name_H-M   'P 1'
#
loop_
_entity.id
_entity.type
_entity.pdbx_description
1 polymer ?
#
loop_
_entity_poly.entity_id
_entity_poly.type
_entity_poly.pdbx_seq_one_letter_code
_entity_poly.pdbx_strand_id
1 'polypeptide(L)'
;MNTRLQEIYKKEITKTLKDKFNYKNNLEIPKLEKVVINMGVGEAVKDSKKIEAALNELAAITGQKPIITKSKKANASFKLREGMPIGVKVTLRKNKMYEFVDRFVNIALPRVRDFRGVNTKSFDGKGNYALGLKEQYVFPEIEYDNVDSVRGMDIIFVTSAKSDAEAKELLNGFDFPFNN
;
A
#
# COMPACT_ATOMS: atom_id res chain seq x y z
N MET A 1 7.90 10.85 18.27
CA MET A 1 7.13 9.77 18.91
C MET A 1 7.18 8.54 18.02
N ASN A 2 7.35 7.33 18.58
CA ASN A 2 7.22 6.08 17.83
C ASN A 2 5.73 5.76 17.68
N THR A 3 5.36 5.17 16.55
CA THR A 3 4.00 4.67 16.34
C THR A 3 3.78 3.32 17.02
N ARG A 4 2.53 2.92 17.29
CA ARG A 4 2.20 1.64 17.92
C ARG A 4 2.86 0.45 17.22
N LEU A 5 2.68 0.33 15.92
CA LEU A 5 3.28 -0.78 15.14
C LEU A 5 4.81 -0.76 15.12
N GLN A 6 5.43 0.42 15.19
CA GLN A 6 6.89 0.51 15.27
C GLN A 6 7.43 -0.03 16.61
N GLU A 7 6.67 0.17 17.68
CA GLU A 7 7.02 -0.39 19.00
C GLU A 7 6.82 -1.91 19.03
N ILE A 8 5.72 -2.41 18.47
CA ILE A 8 5.47 -3.85 18.33
C ILE A 8 6.58 -4.52 17.51
N TYR A 9 6.95 -3.91 16.38
CA TYR A 9 8.06 -4.39 15.56
C TYR A 9 9.34 -4.56 16.38
N LYS A 10 9.73 -3.53 17.14
CA LYS A 10 10.97 -3.54 17.94
C LYS A 10 10.93 -4.52 19.11
N LYS A 11 9.78 -4.68 19.78
CA LYS A 11 9.66 -5.47 21.02
C LYS A 11 9.38 -6.95 20.74
N GLU A 12 8.54 -7.24 19.76
CA GLU A 12 7.95 -8.58 19.55
C GLU A 12 8.39 -9.18 18.21
N ILE A 13 8.11 -8.51 17.09
CA ILE A 13 8.33 -9.07 15.75
C ILE A 13 9.81 -9.37 15.51
N THR A 14 10.71 -8.47 15.95
CA THR A 14 12.15 -8.67 15.80
C THR A 14 12.63 -9.94 16.51
N LYS A 15 12.10 -10.25 17.71
CA LYS A 15 12.45 -11.45 18.45
C LYS A 15 11.93 -12.71 17.74
N THR A 16 10.64 -12.70 17.38
CA THR A 16 10.00 -13.83 16.68
C THR A 16 10.73 -14.18 15.38
N LEU A 17 11.06 -13.16 14.57
CA LEU A 17 11.80 -13.38 13.32
C LEU A 17 13.21 -13.90 13.56
N LYS A 18 13.90 -13.38 14.58
CA LYS A 18 15.25 -13.83 14.94
C LYS A 18 15.27 -15.31 15.32
N ASP A 19 14.32 -15.72 16.16
CA ASP A 19 14.23 -17.10 16.65
C ASP A 19 13.80 -18.06 15.53
N LYS A 20 12.87 -17.64 14.65
CA LYS A 20 12.35 -18.47 13.56
C LYS A 20 13.36 -18.72 12.44
N PHE A 21 14.12 -17.68 12.07
CA PHE A 21 15.07 -17.75 10.95
C PHE A 21 16.54 -17.82 11.41
N ASN A 22 16.81 -17.86 12.71
CA ASN A 22 18.15 -17.98 13.30
C ASN A 22 19.15 -16.92 12.81
N TYR A 23 18.71 -15.66 12.69
CA TYR A 23 19.58 -14.56 12.26
C TYR A 23 20.72 -14.32 13.25
N LYS A 24 21.95 -14.30 12.75
CA LYS A 24 23.16 -14.03 13.54
C LYS A 24 23.29 -12.56 13.92
N ASN A 25 22.86 -11.66 13.02
CA ASN A 25 22.93 -10.22 13.18
C ASN A 25 21.54 -9.59 13.24
N ASN A 26 21.31 -8.69 14.17
CA ASN A 26 20.05 -7.96 14.28
C ASN A 26 19.75 -7.06 13.04
N LEU A 27 20.77 -6.67 12.28
CA LEU A 27 20.63 -5.87 11.05
C LEU A 27 20.12 -6.70 9.85
N GLU A 28 20.20 -8.03 9.93
CA GLU A 28 19.68 -8.93 8.89
C GLU A 28 18.16 -9.14 9.01
N ILE A 29 17.59 -8.81 10.18
CA ILE A 29 16.16 -9.03 10.42
C ILE A 29 15.34 -8.18 9.46
N PRO A 30 14.37 -8.78 8.74
CA PRO A 30 13.53 -8.08 7.80
C PRO A 30 12.76 -6.92 8.45
N LYS A 31 12.67 -5.81 7.73
CA LYS A 31 11.91 -4.63 8.14
C LYS A 31 11.09 -4.11 6.97
N LEU A 32 10.01 -3.41 7.27
CA LEU A 32 9.27 -2.66 6.26
C LEU A 32 10.06 -1.39 5.90
N GLU A 33 10.34 -1.19 4.63
CA GLU A 33 11.13 -0.05 4.14
C GLU A 33 10.27 1.10 3.65
N LYS A 34 9.21 0.78 2.90
CA LYS A 34 8.25 1.75 2.35
C LYS A 34 6.95 1.06 1.97
N VAL A 35 5.88 1.85 1.93
CA VAL A 35 4.62 1.48 1.30
C VAL A 35 4.40 2.42 0.12
N VAL A 36 4.11 1.86 -1.04
CA VAL A 36 3.80 2.61 -2.25
C VAL A 36 2.34 2.38 -2.59
N ILE A 37 1.58 3.46 -2.73
CA ILE A 37 0.18 3.41 -3.12
C ILE A 37 0.06 4.11 -4.48
N ASN A 38 -0.57 3.43 -5.42
CA ASN A 38 -0.81 3.93 -6.76
C ASN A 38 -2.29 3.83 -7.11
N MET A 39 -2.85 4.92 -7.63
CA MET A 39 -4.19 4.95 -8.21
C MET A 39 -4.08 5.25 -9.70
N GLY A 40 -4.52 4.30 -10.53
CA GLY A 40 -4.65 4.52 -11.97
C GLY A 40 -5.92 5.30 -12.27
N VAL A 41 -5.81 6.42 -12.99
CA VAL A 41 -6.95 7.27 -13.39
C VAL A 41 -6.97 7.38 -14.91
N GLY A 42 -7.33 6.29 -15.58
CA GLY A 42 -7.39 6.25 -17.06
C GLY A 42 -8.40 7.22 -17.66
N GLU A 43 -9.46 7.56 -16.94
CA GLU A 43 -10.46 8.55 -17.34
C GLU A 43 -9.92 9.98 -17.41
N ALA A 44 -8.79 10.26 -16.75
CA ALA A 44 -8.14 11.56 -16.79
C ALA A 44 -7.69 12.01 -18.18
N VAL A 45 -7.57 11.07 -19.12
CA VAL A 45 -7.31 11.36 -20.54
C VAL A 45 -8.46 12.19 -21.15
N LYS A 46 -9.70 11.98 -20.67
CA LYS A 46 -10.89 12.69 -21.11
C LYS A 46 -11.21 13.91 -20.23
N ASP A 47 -10.99 13.77 -18.93
CA ASP A 47 -11.31 14.80 -17.93
C ASP A 47 -10.18 14.94 -16.89
N SER A 48 -9.43 16.02 -17.00
CA SER A 48 -8.31 16.32 -16.11
C SER A 48 -8.72 16.54 -14.64
N LYS A 49 -9.98 16.94 -14.37
CA LYS A 49 -10.49 17.15 -13.01
C LYS A 49 -10.48 15.87 -12.17
N LYS A 50 -10.60 14.71 -12.84
CA LYS A 50 -10.56 13.40 -12.15
C LYS A 50 -9.20 13.09 -11.52
N ILE A 51 -8.10 13.66 -12.04
CA ILE A 51 -6.78 13.56 -11.40
C ILE A 51 -6.73 14.35 -10.10
N GLU A 52 -7.33 15.54 -10.08
CA GLU A 52 -7.35 16.38 -8.88
C GLU A 52 -8.19 15.72 -7.77
N ALA A 53 -9.34 15.13 -8.13
CA ALA A 53 -10.15 14.35 -7.19
C ALA A 53 -9.34 13.19 -6.60
N ALA A 54 -8.71 12.36 -7.44
CA ALA A 54 -7.88 11.25 -7.00
C ALA A 54 -6.66 11.70 -6.14
N LEU A 55 -6.07 12.85 -6.47
CA LEU A 55 -4.98 13.43 -5.71
C LEU A 55 -5.44 13.83 -4.31
N ASN A 56 -6.60 14.47 -4.19
CA ASN A 56 -7.17 14.88 -2.91
C ASN A 56 -7.57 13.67 -2.05
N GLU A 57 -8.22 12.67 -2.65
CA GLU A 57 -8.58 11.42 -1.98
C GLU A 57 -7.34 10.70 -1.43
N LEU A 58 -6.32 10.52 -2.26
CA LEU A 58 -5.09 9.84 -1.84
C LEU A 58 -4.31 10.66 -0.80
N ALA A 59 -4.36 12.00 -0.85
CA ALA A 59 -3.80 12.87 0.17
C ALA A 59 -4.53 12.74 1.51
N ALA A 60 -5.85 12.64 1.50
CA ALA A 60 -6.66 12.42 2.70
C ALA A 60 -6.33 11.06 3.36
N ILE A 61 -6.28 9.99 2.57
CA ILE A 61 -5.96 8.63 3.05
C ILE A 61 -4.56 8.57 3.67
N THR A 62 -3.57 9.21 3.06
CA THR A 62 -2.15 9.01 3.43
C THR A 62 -1.56 10.11 4.31
N GLY A 63 -2.23 11.26 4.42
CA GLY A 63 -1.69 12.43 5.10
C GLY A 63 -0.41 12.97 4.47
N GLN A 64 -0.15 12.65 3.19
CA GLN A 64 1.01 13.10 2.43
C GLN A 64 0.59 13.48 1.01
N LYS A 65 1.10 14.59 0.49
CA LYS A 65 0.80 15.05 -0.89
C LYS A 65 1.28 14.01 -1.91
N PRO A 66 0.37 13.46 -2.74
CA PRO A 66 0.72 12.52 -3.80
C PRO A 66 1.41 13.22 -4.97
N ILE A 67 2.03 12.42 -5.84
CA ILE A 67 2.65 12.86 -7.09
C ILE A 67 1.79 12.38 -8.25
N ILE A 68 1.51 13.27 -9.20
CA ILE A 68 0.85 12.92 -10.45
C ILE A 68 1.81 12.13 -11.32
N THR A 69 1.37 10.95 -11.77
CA THR A 69 2.12 10.11 -12.71
C THR A 69 1.70 10.40 -14.13
N LYS A 70 2.70 10.60 -15.00
CA LYS A 70 2.50 10.95 -16.42
C LYS A 70 2.86 9.78 -17.31
N SER A 71 2.22 9.71 -18.46
CA SER A 71 2.56 8.73 -19.50
C SER A 71 3.97 8.94 -20.01
N LYS A 72 4.74 7.86 -20.14
CA LYS A 72 6.09 7.87 -20.69
C LYS A 72 6.13 7.71 -22.23
N LYS A 73 5.08 7.10 -22.79
CA LYS A 73 4.97 6.83 -24.24
C LYS A 73 3.56 7.13 -24.70
N ALA A 74 3.43 7.59 -25.95
CA ALA A 74 2.15 7.73 -26.60
C ALA A 74 1.55 6.35 -26.94
N ASN A 75 0.22 6.21 -26.84
CA ASN A 75 -0.51 5.02 -27.25
C ASN A 75 -1.82 5.42 -27.91
N ALA A 76 -1.93 5.18 -29.21
CA ALA A 76 -3.10 5.57 -30.01
C ALA A 76 -4.38 4.83 -29.57
N SER A 77 -4.28 3.55 -29.20
CA SER A 77 -5.43 2.74 -28.75
C SER A 77 -6.13 3.33 -27.52
N PHE A 78 -5.35 3.93 -26.62
CA PHE A 78 -5.85 4.59 -25.41
C PHE A 78 -6.00 6.10 -25.56
N LYS A 79 -5.80 6.67 -26.77
CA LYS A 79 -5.79 8.11 -27.06
C LYS A 79 -4.83 8.89 -26.13
N LEU A 80 -3.71 8.25 -25.78
CA LEU A 80 -2.74 8.74 -24.82
C LEU A 80 -1.55 9.36 -25.54
N ARG A 81 -1.17 10.58 -25.14
CA ARG A 81 0.05 11.25 -25.56
C ARG A 81 1.10 11.19 -24.46
N GLU A 82 2.36 11.30 -24.83
CA GLU A 82 3.45 11.45 -23.86
C GLU A 82 3.24 12.68 -22.97
N GLY A 83 3.55 12.54 -21.69
CA GLY A 83 3.38 13.61 -20.70
C GLY A 83 1.96 13.80 -20.15
N MET A 84 0.95 13.10 -20.68
CA MET A 84 -0.41 13.20 -20.14
C MET A 84 -0.51 12.58 -18.72
N PRO A 85 -1.25 13.23 -17.78
CA PRO A 85 -1.49 12.69 -16.44
C PRO A 85 -2.41 11.47 -16.54
N ILE A 86 -2.02 10.35 -15.93
CA ILE A 86 -2.75 9.07 -15.99
C ILE A 86 -2.97 8.41 -14.64
N GLY A 87 -2.44 8.98 -13.56
CA GLY A 87 -2.60 8.42 -12.22
C GLY A 87 -1.94 9.29 -11.16
N VAL A 88 -2.06 8.84 -9.93
CA VAL A 88 -1.43 9.45 -8.76
C VAL A 88 -0.73 8.40 -7.92
N LYS A 89 0.39 8.77 -7.31
CA LYS A 89 1.21 7.88 -6.50
C LYS A 89 1.71 8.57 -5.24
N VAL A 90 1.79 7.81 -4.15
CA VAL A 90 2.46 8.25 -2.92
C VAL A 90 3.39 7.16 -2.42
N THR A 91 4.49 7.56 -1.78
CA THR A 91 5.42 6.66 -1.13
C THR A 91 5.54 7.06 0.33
N LEU A 92 5.11 6.17 1.22
CA LEU A 92 5.16 6.36 2.66
C LEU A 92 6.39 5.67 3.26
N ARG A 93 7.03 6.33 4.23
CA ARG A 93 8.19 5.82 4.96
C ARG A 93 8.10 6.18 6.43
N LYS A 94 8.88 5.49 7.26
CA LYS A 94 9.01 5.75 8.70
C LYS A 94 7.63 5.77 9.39
N ASN A 95 7.36 6.78 10.21
CA ASN A 95 6.15 6.86 11.03
C ASN A 95 4.87 6.83 10.20
N LYS A 96 4.78 7.63 9.12
CA LYS A 96 3.60 7.65 8.24
C LYS A 96 3.30 6.28 7.61
N MET A 97 4.34 5.51 7.31
CA MET A 97 4.22 4.16 6.80
C MET A 97 3.59 3.23 7.84
N TYR A 98 4.10 3.22 9.08
CA TYR A 98 3.54 2.37 10.13
C TYR A 98 2.12 2.76 10.54
N GLU A 99 1.81 4.06 10.60
CA GLU A 99 0.46 4.55 10.84
C GLU A 99 -0.52 4.14 9.75
N PHE A 100 -0.09 4.22 8.50
CA PHE A 100 -0.90 3.77 7.36
C PHE A 100 -1.16 2.26 7.44
N VAL A 101 -0.13 1.44 7.71
CA VAL A 101 -0.27 -0.02 7.84
C VAL A 101 -1.23 -0.37 8.97
N ASP A 102 -1.13 0.30 10.11
CA ASP A 102 -2.02 0.08 11.27
C ASP A 102 -3.49 0.34 10.91
N ARG A 103 -3.79 1.48 10.30
CA ARG A 103 -5.15 1.80 9.83
C ARG A 103 -5.62 0.87 8.71
N PHE A 104 -4.73 0.51 7.80
CA PHE A 104 -5.03 -0.38 6.69
C PHE A 104 -5.47 -1.76 7.18
N VAL A 105 -4.70 -2.38 8.07
CA VAL A 105 -4.99 -3.73 8.57
C VAL A 105 -6.20 -3.75 9.49
N ASN A 106 -6.29 -2.81 10.45
CA ASN A 106 -7.30 -2.85 11.50
C ASN A 106 -8.62 -2.18 11.11
N ILE A 107 -8.63 -1.25 10.16
CA ILE A 107 -9.82 -0.46 9.82
C ILE A 107 -10.25 -0.69 8.36
N ALA A 108 -9.34 -0.52 7.40
CA ALA A 108 -9.70 -0.56 5.99
C ALA A 108 -10.00 -1.99 5.50
N LEU A 109 -9.14 -2.96 5.78
CA LEU A 109 -9.35 -4.35 5.34
C LEU A 109 -10.66 -4.97 5.83
N PRO A 110 -11.09 -4.83 7.10
CA PRO A 110 -12.38 -5.35 7.55
C PRO A 110 -13.59 -4.71 6.86
N ARG A 111 -13.44 -3.50 6.30
CA ARG A 111 -14.50 -2.79 5.58
C ARG A 111 -14.59 -3.16 4.10
N VAL A 112 -13.64 -3.93 3.59
CA VAL A 112 -13.70 -4.44 2.21
C VAL A 112 -14.87 -5.39 2.08
N ARG A 113 -15.70 -5.18 1.05
CA ARG A 113 -16.86 -6.04 0.77
C ARG A 113 -16.40 -7.47 0.49
N ASP A 114 -17.09 -8.44 1.11
CA ASP A 114 -16.81 -9.88 0.98
C ASP A 114 -15.34 -10.27 1.29
N PHE A 115 -14.73 -9.57 2.26
CA PHE A 115 -13.35 -9.82 2.63
C PHE A 115 -13.16 -11.22 3.24
N ARG A 116 -12.27 -12.01 2.64
CA ARG A 116 -11.95 -13.38 3.07
C ARG A 116 -10.47 -13.57 3.41
N GLY A 117 -9.78 -12.47 3.67
CA GLY A 117 -8.33 -12.45 3.88
C GLY A 117 -7.56 -12.05 2.61
N VAL A 118 -6.26 -11.81 2.77
CA VAL A 118 -5.37 -11.40 1.70
C VAL A 118 -4.64 -12.60 1.10
N ASN A 119 -4.42 -12.58 -0.21
CA ASN A 119 -3.86 -13.69 -0.95
C ASN A 119 -2.36 -13.88 -0.64
N THR A 120 -1.95 -15.10 -0.29
CA THR A 120 -0.55 -15.45 -0.04
C THR A 120 0.32 -15.55 -1.31
N LYS A 121 -0.29 -15.57 -2.51
CA LYS A 121 0.43 -15.69 -3.79
C LYS A 121 0.86 -14.34 -4.40
N SER A 122 0.57 -13.23 -3.72
CA SER A 122 0.86 -11.87 -4.22
C SER A 122 2.24 -11.33 -3.82
N PHE A 123 3.16 -12.21 -3.47
CA PHE A 123 4.57 -11.90 -3.30
C PHE A 123 5.31 -11.94 -4.64
N ASP A 124 6.38 -11.16 -4.77
CA ASP A 124 7.16 -11.01 -6.01
C ASP A 124 8.38 -11.94 -6.13
N GLY A 125 8.58 -12.86 -5.20
CA GLY A 125 9.76 -13.74 -5.13
C GLY A 125 10.99 -13.10 -4.46
N LYS A 126 10.89 -11.80 -4.09
CA LYS A 126 11.97 -11.01 -3.46
C LYS A 126 11.54 -10.38 -2.13
N GLY A 127 10.45 -10.88 -1.56
CA GLY A 127 9.96 -10.41 -0.27
C GLY A 127 9.14 -9.12 -0.31
N ASN A 128 8.67 -8.66 -1.46
CA ASN A 128 7.71 -7.58 -1.54
C ASN A 128 6.30 -8.14 -1.73
N TYR A 129 5.31 -7.45 -1.19
CA TYR A 129 3.91 -7.86 -1.26
C TYR A 129 3.05 -6.79 -1.92
N ALA A 130 2.18 -7.18 -2.85
CA ALA A 130 1.28 -6.28 -3.55
C ALA A 130 -0.18 -6.67 -3.34
N LEU A 131 -1.04 -5.70 -3.06
CA LEU A 131 -2.46 -5.86 -2.87
C LEU A 131 -3.23 -4.83 -3.66
N GLY A 132 -4.21 -5.28 -4.46
CA GLY A 132 -5.17 -4.41 -5.15
C GLY A 132 -6.45 -4.24 -4.32
N LEU A 133 -6.85 -2.99 -4.10
CA LEU A 133 -8.17 -2.63 -3.60
C LEU A 133 -9.05 -2.15 -4.75
N LYS A 134 -10.31 -2.54 -4.75
CA LYS A 134 -11.26 -2.13 -5.79
C LYS A 134 -11.90 -0.77 -5.51
N GLU A 135 -11.97 -0.37 -4.24
CA GLU A 135 -12.81 0.72 -3.78
C GLU A 135 -12.06 1.58 -2.75
N GLN A 136 -11.94 2.90 -3.01
CA GLN A 136 -11.24 3.82 -2.12
C GLN A 136 -12.02 4.17 -0.84
N TYR A 137 -13.33 4.03 -0.83
CA TYR A 137 -14.19 4.37 0.32
C TYR A 137 -14.12 3.36 1.47
N VAL A 138 -13.31 2.30 1.35
CA VAL A 138 -12.98 1.43 2.49
C VAL A 138 -12.20 2.18 3.58
N PHE A 139 -11.50 3.25 3.19
CA PHE A 139 -10.84 4.14 4.12
C PHE A 139 -11.83 5.12 4.75
N PRO A 140 -11.85 5.25 6.10
CA PRO A 140 -12.81 6.12 6.80
C PRO A 140 -12.62 7.61 6.50
N GLU A 141 -11.46 8.00 5.99
CA GLU A 141 -11.14 9.37 5.59
C GLU A 141 -11.88 9.82 4.33
N ILE A 142 -12.47 8.87 3.59
CA ILE A 142 -13.21 9.14 2.36
C ILE A 142 -14.70 9.03 2.65
N GLU A 143 -15.39 10.15 2.53
CA GLU A 143 -16.85 10.24 2.63
C GLU A 143 -17.47 9.80 1.31
N TYR A 144 -18.34 8.79 1.34
CA TYR A 144 -18.97 8.20 0.16
C TYR A 144 -19.74 9.25 -0.68
N ASP A 145 -20.39 10.21 -0.02
CA ASP A 145 -21.19 11.25 -0.68
C ASP A 145 -20.35 12.22 -1.50
N ASN A 146 -19.06 12.33 -1.21
CA ASN A 146 -18.12 13.22 -1.90
C ASN A 146 -17.32 12.52 -3.01
N VAL A 147 -17.55 11.22 -3.23
CA VAL A 147 -16.86 10.43 -4.24
C VAL A 147 -17.52 10.61 -5.61
N ASP A 148 -16.78 11.17 -6.57
CA ASP A 148 -17.25 11.35 -7.95
C ASP A 148 -17.26 10.05 -8.76
N SER A 149 -16.34 9.13 -8.47
CA SER A 149 -16.26 7.80 -9.10
C SER A 149 -15.50 6.81 -8.21
N VAL A 150 -15.90 5.54 -8.29
CA VAL A 150 -15.20 4.47 -7.58
C VAL A 150 -13.86 4.22 -8.26
N ARG A 151 -12.76 4.26 -7.49
CA ARG A 151 -11.40 4.05 -7.97
C ARG A 151 -10.73 2.95 -7.17
N GLY A 152 -10.09 2.04 -7.89
CA GLY A 152 -9.19 1.08 -7.30
C GLY A 152 -7.80 1.66 -7.05
N MET A 153 -7.06 1.00 -6.19
CA MET A 153 -5.67 1.33 -5.92
C MET A 153 -4.83 0.08 -5.69
N ASP A 154 -3.55 0.16 -6.04
CA ASP A 154 -2.56 -0.86 -5.73
C ASP A 154 -1.70 -0.39 -4.56
N ILE A 155 -1.58 -1.24 -3.54
CA ILE A 155 -0.77 -0.99 -2.35
C ILE A 155 0.36 -2.00 -2.33
N ILE A 156 1.60 -1.51 -2.38
CA ILE A 156 2.81 -2.31 -2.44
C ILE A 156 3.60 -2.11 -1.16
N PHE A 157 3.81 -3.19 -0.42
CA PHE A 157 4.62 -3.26 0.79
C PHE A 157 6.02 -3.72 0.40
N VAL A 158 6.99 -2.82 0.49
CA VAL A 158 8.40 -3.11 0.17
C VAL A 158 9.13 -3.40 1.46
N THR A 159 9.74 -4.59 1.53
CA THR A 159 10.49 -5.04 2.71
C THR A 159 11.97 -5.23 2.38
N SER A 160 12.79 -5.39 3.41
CA SER A 160 14.20 -5.78 3.26
C SER A 160 14.42 -7.29 3.34
N ALA A 161 13.34 -8.09 3.31
CA ALA A 161 13.41 -9.54 3.31
C ALA A 161 14.10 -10.07 2.04
N LYS A 162 14.82 -11.17 2.16
CA LYS A 162 15.49 -11.83 1.04
C LYS A 162 14.59 -12.87 0.36
N SER A 163 13.57 -13.33 1.07
CA SER A 163 12.62 -14.34 0.59
C SER A 163 11.18 -13.99 0.96
N ASP A 164 10.23 -14.55 0.22
CA ASP A 164 8.81 -14.35 0.48
C ASP A 164 8.38 -14.96 1.83
N ALA A 165 9.04 -16.03 2.27
CA ALA A 165 8.77 -16.63 3.57
C ALA A 165 9.10 -15.69 4.73
N GLU A 166 10.24 -15.00 4.67
CA GLU A 166 10.62 -13.98 5.65
C GLU A 166 9.66 -12.80 5.65
N ALA A 167 9.29 -12.33 4.44
CA ALA A 167 8.36 -11.21 4.29
C ALA A 167 6.96 -11.56 4.78
N LYS A 168 6.46 -12.77 4.49
CA LYS A 168 5.18 -13.25 5.00
C LYS A 168 5.14 -13.24 6.51
N GLU A 169 6.21 -13.72 7.15
CA GLU A 169 6.29 -13.75 8.61
C GLU A 169 6.37 -12.34 9.21
N LEU A 170 7.10 -11.45 8.57
CA LEU A 170 7.12 -10.03 8.95
C LEU A 170 5.72 -9.40 8.89
N LEU A 171 4.99 -9.62 7.80
CA LEU A 171 3.64 -9.09 7.63
C LEU A 171 2.63 -9.77 8.58
N ASN A 172 2.77 -11.07 8.88
CA ASN A 172 2.01 -11.74 9.92
C ASN A 172 2.19 -11.06 11.29
N GLY A 173 3.40 -10.64 11.60
CA GLY A 173 3.68 -9.88 12.83
C GLY A 173 2.99 -8.51 12.87
N PHE A 174 2.56 -7.97 11.74
CA PHE A 174 1.71 -6.78 11.64
C PHE A 174 0.21 -7.10 11.53
N ASP A 175 -0.20 -8.31 11.91
CA ASP A 175 -1.58 -8.79 11.89
C ASP A 175 -2.24 -8.81 10.50
N PHE A 176 -1.45 -9.00 9.42
CA PHE A 176 -2.03 -9.18 8.09
C PHE A 176 -2.86 -10.47 8.03
N PRO A 177 -4.15 -10.37 7.67
CA PRO A 177 -5.06 -11.52 7.65
C PRO A 177 -4.87 -12.35 6.37
N PHE A 178 -3.78 -13.11 6.28
CA PHE A 178 -3.54 -13.99 5.15
C PHE A 178 -4.54 -15.16 5.11
N ASN A 179 -5.00 -15.48 3.90
CA ASN A 179 -5.74 -16.72 3.67
C ASN A 179 -4.80 -17.92 3.81
N ASN A 180 -5.27 -18.97 4.47
CA ASN A 180 -4.58 -20.26 4.54
C ASN A 180 -4.67 -21.01 3.22
#